data_adf8e90b1971baf11c93f7e2ff53e203
#
_entry.id   adf8e90b1971baf11c93f7e2ff53e203
#
_cell.length_a   1.000
_cell.length_b   1.000
_cell.length_c   1.000
_cell.angle_alpha   90.00
_cell.angle_beta   90.00
_cell.angle_gamma   90.00
#
_symmetry.space_group_name_H-M   'P 1'
#
loop_
_entity.id
_entity.type
_entity.pdbx_description
1 polymer ?
#
loop_
_entity_poly.entity_id
_entity_poly.type
_entity_poly.pdbx_seq_one_letter_code
_entity_poly.pdbx_strand_id
1 'polypeptide(L)'
;MEAFRLLIVTGMSGAGKTQVLQALEDMGYLCIDNIPPILIPKLSEICRQGGERTNRVALVVDIRGGEFFEALSSSLETLREMKVDYEIVFMDATDETLIRRYKETRRSHPLAPDGMITTGLKEERQILNSVRHKADFIIDTTNMKTASLKEYLKTRFTQVDEGHGMSITVVSFGFKYGLPLDADMVWDVRFLPNPFYIPEFRHKTGRVKAVNEYIHSFEVTEEFKNHYFDTIDFLVPNYEQEGKSQFIVAVGCTGGMHRSVAMAESLYSHLLEKGYRVSVEHRDMMKNNVEEDFNPHEIKTLGN
;
A
#
# COMPACT_ATOMS: atom_id res chain seq x y z
N MET A 1 27.57 -5.18 2.32
CA MET A 1 26.68 -6.39 2.27
C MET A 1 25.27 -5.86 2.37
N GLU A 2 24.40 -6.22 1.43
CA GLU A 2 22.97 -5.84 1.54
C GLU A 2 22.39 -6.43 2.82
N ALA A 3 21.58 -5.63 3.56
CA ALA A 3 20.91 -6.09 4.76
C ALA A 3 19.92 -7.21 4.43
N PHE A 4 19.75 -8.16 5.35
CA PHE A 4 18.75 -9.22 5.20
C PHE A 4 17.34 -8.61 5.24
N ARG A 5 16.51 -8.91 4.26
CA ARG A 5 15.14 -8.43 4.16
C ARG A 5 14.15 -9.58 4.10
N LEU A 6 13.20 -9.59 5.03
CA LEU A 6 12.16 -10.61 5.13
C LEU A 6 10.78 -9.98 4.90
N LEU A 7 10.08 -10.43 3.88
CA LEU A 7 8.67 -10.08 3.64
C LEU A 7 7.78 -11.26 4.04
N ILE A 8 6.75 -10.99 4.82
CA ILE A 8 5.71 -11.94 5.18
C ILE A 8 4.43 -11.52 4.46
N VAL A 9 4.09 -12.24 3.39
CA VAL A 9 2.94 -11.95 2.55
C VAL A 9 1.75 -12.77 3.02
N THR A 10 0.68 -12.11 3.40
CA THR A 10 -0.58 -12.75 3.81
C THR A 10 -1.77 -11.95 3.28
N GLY A 11 -2.99 -12.27 3.69
CA GLY A 11 -4.20 -11.55 3.29
C GLY A 11 -5.26 -12.45 2.70
N MET A 12 -6.37 -11.84 2.25
CA MET A 12 -7.57 -12.52 1.79
C MET A 12 -7.29 -13.54 0.68
N SER A 13 -7.94 -14.67 0.77
CA SER A 13 -7.93 -15.69 -0.29
C SER A 13 -8.54 -15.12 -1.57
N GLY A 14 -7.81 -15.24 -2.69
CA GLY A 14 -8.20 -14.60 -3.95
C GLY A 14 -7.74 -13.13 -4.12
N ALA A 15 -7.07 -12.53 -3.12
CA ALA A 15 -6.57 -11.17 -3.20
C ALA A 15 -5.28 -11.01 -4.04
N GLY A 16 -4.71 -12.11 -4.58
CA GLY A 16 -3.56 -12.04 -5.49
C GLY A 16 -2.19 -12.33 -4.87
N LYS A 17 -2.11 -13.01 -3.72
CA LYS A 17 -0.84 -13.42 -3.08
C LYS A 17 0.14 -14.10 -4.06
N THR A 18 -0.35 -15.00 -4.90
CA THR A 18 0.47 -15.68 -5.92
C THR A 18 1.08 -14.71 -6.94
N GLN A 19 0.35 -13.65 -7.32
CA GLN A 19 0.86 -12.63 -8.24
C GLN A 19 1.97 -11.78 -7.59
N VAL A 20 1.83 -11.49 -6.30
CA VAL A 20 2.88 -10.83 -5.50
C VAL A 20 4.12 -11.71 -5.44
N LEU A 21 3.95 -13.00 -5.16
CA LEU A 21 5.06 -13.94 -5.09
C LEU A 21 5.85 -13.97 -6.41
N GLN A 22 5.16 -14.14 -7.54
CA GLN A 22 5.79 -14.12 -8.87
C GLN A 22 6.52 -12.80 -9.16
N ALA A 23 5.92 -11.66 -8.77
CA ALA A 23 6.57 -10.38 -8.96
C ALA A 23 7.83 -10.23 -8.09
N LEU A 24 7.81 -10.72 -6.85
CA LEU A 24 8.97 -10.69 -5.95
C LEU A 24 10.07 -11.66 -6.42
N GLU A 25 9.72 -12.83 -6.99
CA GLU A 25 10.68 -13.72 -7.66
C GLU A 25 11.39 -13.02 -8.83
N ASP A 26 10.63 -12.33 -9.70
CA ASP A 26 11.18 -11.53 -10.81
C ASP A 26 12.13 -10.41 -10.30
N MET A 27 12.01 -10.00 -9.03
CA MET A 27 12.84 -9.01 -8.36
C MET A 27 14.02 -9.60 -7.57
N GLY A 28 14.21 -10.92 -7.65
CA GLY A 28 15.33 -11.64 -7.02
C GLY A 28 15.11 -12.03 -5.57
N TYR A 29 13.85 -12.02 -5.07
CA TYR A 29 13.54 -12.60 -3.77
C TYR A 29 13.53 -14.12 -3.82
N LEU A 30 14.04 -14.75 -2.77
CA LEU A 30 13.76 -16.17 -2.50
C LEU A 30 12.34 -16.27 -1.98
N CYS A 31 11.43 -16.79 -2.80
CA CYS A 31 10.01 -16.88 -2.48
C CYS A 31 9.63 -18.28 -2.04
N ILE A 32 8.89 -18.39 -0.93
CA ILE A 32 8.40 -19.67 -0.42
C ILE A 32 6.91 -19.53 -0.12
N ASP A 33 6.09 -20.35 -0.79
CA ASP A 33 4.63 -20.30 -0.68
C ASP A 33 4.10 -21.27 0.37
N ASN A 34 2.96 -20.89 0.97
CA ASN A 34 2.16 -21.71 1.88
C ASN A 34 2.95 -22.30 3.07
N ILE A 35 3.76 -21.45 3.71
CA ILE A 35 4.57 -21.88 4.87
C ILE A 35 3.72 -21.91 6.14
N PRO A 36 3.81 -23.00 6.92
CA PRO A 36 3.30 -23.00 8.29
C PRO A 36 4.01 -21.92 9.12
N PRO A 37 3.26 -21.05 9.83
CA PRO A 37 3.86 -19.94 10.58
C PRO A 37 4.98 -20.33 11.52
N ILE A 38 4.86 -21.47 12.19
CA ILE A 38 5.86 -21.99 13.13
C ILE A 38 7.25 -22.20 12.51
N LEU A 39 7.36 -22.33 11.19
CA LEU A 39 8.63 -22.49 10.48
C LEU A 39 9.31 -21.17 10.12
N ILE A 40 8.62 -20.03 10.23
CA ILE A 40 9.13 -18.71 9.83
C ILE A 40 10.45 -18.37 10.54
N PRO A 41 10.57 -18.46 11.89
CA PRO A 41 11.82 -18.12 12.57
C PRO A 41 12.98 -19.00 12.12
N LYS A 42 12.75 -20.30 11.96
CA LYS A 42 13.82 -21.23 11.54
C LYS A 42 14.28 -21.00 10.12
N LEU A 43 13.36 -20.73 9.19
CA LEU A 43 13.70 -20.39 7.82
C LEU A 43 14.48 -19.07 7.74
N SER A 44 14.06 -18.07 8.51
CA SER A 44 14.77 -16.78 8.60
C SER A 44 16.21 -16.95 9.07
N GLU A 45 16.44 -17.81 10.07
CA GLU A 45 17.77 -18.13 10.54
C GLU A 45 18.64 -18.78 9.44
N ILE A 46 18.09 -19.79 8.75
CA ILE A 46 18.77 -20.49 7.65
C ILE A 46 19.12 -19.52 6.51
N CYS A 47 18.16 -18.69 6.11
CA CYS A 47 18.35 -17.72 5.04
C CYS A 47 19.40 -16.66 5.37
N ARG A 48 19.45 -16.16 6.60
CA ARG A 48 20.50 -15.23 7.06
C ARG A 48 21.90 -15.82 7.00
N GLN A 49 22.03 -17.13 7.17
CA GLN A 49 23.32 -17.84 7.08
C GLN A 49 23.73 -18.17 5.63
N GLY A 50 22.79 -18.13 4.69
CA GLY A 50 22.98 -18.57 3.31
C GLY A 50 23.70 -17.58 2.37
N GLY A 51 24.07 -16.37 2.85
CA GLY A 51 24.80 -15.37 2.08
C GLY A 51 23.94 -14.57 1.09
N GLU A 52 24.56 -13.93 0.10
CA GLU A 52 23.91 -12.94 -0.79
C GLU A 52 22.68 -13.45 -1.55
N ARG A 53 22.63 -14.73 -1.88
CA ARG A 53 21.49 -15.33 -2.62
C ARG A 53 20.21 -15.45 -1.80
N THR A 54 20.29 -15.29 -0.49
CA THR A 54 19.17 -15.44 0.44
C THR A 54 18.96 -14.19 1.31
N ASN A 55 19.53 -13.06 0.89
CA ASN A 55 19.37 -11.79 1.60
C ASN A 55 17.96 -11.19 1.48
N ARG A 56 17.22 -11.58 0.44
CA ARG A 56 15.84 -11.11 0.18
C ARG A 56 14.92 -12.32 0.17
N VAL A 57 14.04 -12.41 1.14
CA VAL A 57 13.14 -13.56 1.34
C VAL A 57 11.70 -13.08 1.40
N ALA A 58 10.80 -13.76 0.70
CA ALA A 58 9.36 -13.54 0.79
C ALA A 58 8.66 -14.84 1.15
N LEU A 59 7.97 -14.85 2.28
CA LEU A 59 7.24 -16.00 2.78
C LEU A 59 5.74 -15.74 2.66
N VAL A 60 5.03 -16.56 1.89
CA VAL A 60 3.57 -16.49 1.83
C VAL A 60 2.98 -17.38 2.92
N VAL A 61 2.19 -16.76 3.78
CA VAL A 61 1.49 -17.42 4.89
C VAL A 61 -0.01 -17.38 4.61
N ASP A 62 -0.60 -18.56 4.48
CA ASP A 62 -2.03 -18.70 4.27
C ASP A 62 -2.70 -19.08 5.61
N ILE A 63 -3.46 -18.14 6.16
CA ILE A 63 -4.07 -18.29 7.48
C ILE A 63 -5.49 -18.82 7.30
N ARG A 64 -5.70 -20.13 7.51
CA ARG A 64 -6.99 -20.81 7.30
C ARG A 64 -7.69 -21.25 8.60
N GLY A 65 -7.32 -20.69 9.75
CA GLY A 65 -7.95 -21.03 11.03
C GLY A 65 -7.31 -20.34 12.23
N GLY A 66 -7.99 -20.35 13.37
CA GLY A 66 -7.55 -19.68 14.58
C GLY A 66 -6.18 -20.12 15.09
N GLU A 67 -5.87 -21.42 15.03
CA GLU A 67 -4.57 -21.99 15.44
C GLU A 67 -3.40 -21.42 14.61
N PHE A 68 -3.60 -21.18 13.32
CA PHE A 68 -2.58 -20.57 12.46
C PHE A 68 -2.31 -19.11 12.81
N PHE A 69 -3.33 -18.41 13.31
CA PHE A 69 -3.18 -17.03 13.74
C PHE A 69 -2.31 -16.92 15.01
N GLU A 70 -2.57 -17.76 16.02
CA GLU A 70 -1.76 -17.81 17.23
C GLU A 70 -0.31 -18.21 16.92
N ALA A 71 -0.12 -19.19 16.03
CA ALA A 71 1.20 -19.59 15.56
C ALA A 71 1.94 -18.47 14.81
N LEU A 72 1.24 -17.65 14.01
CA LEU A 72 1.86 -16.48 13.35
C LEU A 72 2.27 -15.44 14.39
N SER A 73 1.40 -15.09 15.33
CA SER A 73 1.71 -14.11 16.36
C SER A 73 2.94 -14.53 17.18
N SER A 74 2.99 -15.78 17.63
CA SER A 74 4.15 -16.33 18.34
C SER A 74 5.43 -16.32 17.50
N SER A 75 5.32 -16.63 16.20
CA SER A 75 6.47 -16.61 15.29
C SER A 75 7.01 -15.18 15.06
N LEU A 76 6.12 -14.17 14.99
CA LEU A 76 6.52 -12.77 14.88
C LEU A 76 7.22 -12.27 16.16
N GLU A 77 6.77 -12.71 17.34
CA GLU A 77 7.44 -12.44 18.61
C GLU A 77 8.84 -13.05 18.64
N THR A 78 8.97 -14.32 18.23
CA THR A 78 10.26 -15.00 18.11
C THR A 78 11.22 -14.26 17.17
N LEU A 79 10.74 -13.77 16.01
CA LEU A 79 11.56 -12.97 15.08
C LEU A 79 12.07 -11.67 15.75
N ARG A 80 11.24 -11.00 16.55
CA ARG A 80 11.64 -9.80 17.30
C ARG A 80 12.71 -10.12 18.34
N GLU A 81 12.57 -11.21 19.09
CA GLU A 81 13.58 -11.68 20.03
C GLU A 81 14.91 -12.01 19.36
N MET A 82 14.84 -12.59 18.14
CA MET A 82 16.00 -12.89 17.28
C MET A 82 16.59 -11.64 16.63
N LYS A 83 15.99 -10.45 16.80
CA LYS A 83 16.35 -9.19 16.10
C LYS A 83 16.40 -9.38 14.59
N VAL A 84 15.40 -10.04 14.04
CA VAL A 84 15.17 -10.17 12.60
C VAL A 84 14.16 -9.14 12.19
N ASP A 85 14.57 -8.20 11.34
CA ASP A 85 13.66 -7.24 10.73
C ASP A 85 12.80 -7.93 9.69
N TYR A 86 11.48 -7.69 9.76
CA TYR A 86 10.52 -8.21 8.80
C TYR A 86 9.45 -7.18 8.49
N GLU A 87 8.80 -7.34 7.37
CA GLU A 87 7.68 -6.52 6.93
C GLU A 87 6.50 -7.41 6.56
N ILE A 88 5.31 -7.03 7.00
CA ILE A 88 4.07 -7.76 6.70
C ILE A 88 3.36 -7.05 5.55
N VAL A 89 3.17 -7.77 4.45
CA VAL A 89 2.40 -7.34 3.28
C VAL A 89 1.04 -8.03 3.31
N PHE A 90 -0.02 -7.25 3.54
CA PHE A 90 -1.39 -7.76 3.57
C PHE A 90 -2.09 -7.50 2.24
N MET A 91 -2.54 -8.56 1.59
CA MET A 91 -3.27 -8.48 0.33
C MET A 91 -4.78 -8.44 0.59
N ASP A 92 -5.45 -7.41 0.09
CA ASP A 92 -6.89 -7.24 0.24
C ASP A 92 -7.59 -6.99 -1.11
N ALA A 93 -8.89 -7.14 -1.11
CA ALA A 93 -9.79 -6.70 -2.17
C ALA A 93 -11.22 -6.63 -1.63
N THR A 94 -12.13 -5.91 -2.31
CA THR A 94 -13.55 -5.90 -1.92
C THR A 94 -14.18 -7.28 -2.07
N ASP A 95 -15.20 -7.57 -1.26
CA ASP A 95 -15.90 -8.85 -1.29
C ASP A 95 -16.50 -9.16 -2.66
N GLU A 96 -17.03 -8.13 -3.36
CA GLU A 96 -17.54 -8.30 -4.73
C GLU A 96 -16.44 -8.77 -5.68
N THR A 97 -15.25 -8.20 -5.56
CA THR A 97 -14.10 -8.58 -6.40
C THR A 97 -13.63 -9.99 -6.07
N LEU A 98 -13.54 -10.33 -4.77
CA LEU A 98 -13.15 -11.68 -4.35
C LEU A 98 -14.18 -12.73 -4.83
N ILE A 99 -15.48 -12.48 -4.63
CA ILE A 99 -16.56 -13.38 -5.12
C ILE A 99 -16.45 -13.58 -6.63
N ARG A 100 -16.23 -12.51 -7.39
CA ARG A 100 -16.06 -12.59 -8.86
C ARG A 100 -14.88 -13.48 -9.21
N ARG A 101 -13.70 -13.28 -8.60
CA ARG A 101 -12.49 -14.08 -8.83
C ARG A 101 -12.68 -15.56 -8.48
N TYR A 102 -13.38 -15.86 -7.39
CA TYR A 102 -13.75 -17.23 -7.05
C TYR A 102 -14.63 -17.90 -8.10
N LYS A 103 -15.64 -17.17 -8.61
CA LYS A 103 -16.51 -17.67 -9.68
C LYS A 103 -15.76 -17.88 -10.99
N GLU A 104 -14.87 -16.97 -11.37
CA GLU A 104 -14.03 -17.08 -12.57
C GLU A 104 -13.10 -18.31 -12.50
N THR A 105 -12.52 -18.57 -11.35
CA THR A 105 -11.60 -19.71 -11.14
C THR A 105 -12.31 -21.01 -10.79
N ARG A 106 -13.64 -20.99 -10.61
CA ARG A 106 -14.47 -22.16 -10.22
C ARG A 106 -13.94 -22.88 -8.96
N ARG A 107 -13.46 -22.13 -7.98
CA ARG A 107 -12.96 -22.65 -6.72
C ARG A 107 -13.95 -22.39 -5.59
N SER A 108 -14.02 -23.32 -4.64
CA SER A 108 -14.70 -23.11 -3.36
C SER A 108 -13.82 -22.25 -2.43
N HIS A 109 -14.45 -21.53 -1.50
CA HIS A 109 -13.71 -20.80 -0.50
C HIS A 109 -13.13 -21.78 0.55
N PRO A 110 -11.85 -21.65 0.97
CA PRO A 110 -11.23 -22.59 1.90
C PRO A 110 -11.98 -22.79 3.22
N LEU A 111 -12.58 -21.71 3.76
CA LEU A 111 -13.38 -21.77 4.99
C LEU A 111 -14.86 -22.11 4.76
N ALA A 112 -15.29 -22.27 3.52
CA ALA A 112 -16.65 -22.70 3.18
C ALA A 112 -16.65 -23.62 1.94
N PRO A 113 -16.04 -24.81 2.03
CA PRO A 113 -15.84 -25.69 0.87
C PRO A 113 -17.17 -26.13 0.24
N ASP A 114 -18.18 -26.37 1.05
CA ASP A 114 -19.53 -26.77 0.63
C ASP A 114 -20.59 -25.66 0.82
N GLY A 115 -20.15 -24.46 1.19
CA GLY A 115 -21.00 -23.33 1.53
C GLY A 115 -20.93 -22.15 0.54
N MET A 116 -21.54 -21.05 0.96
CA MET A 116 -21.48 -19.80 0.18
C MET A 116 -20.13 -19.10 0.35
N ILE A 117 -19.55 -18.61 -0.75
CA ILE A 117 -18.30 -17.84 -0.76
C ILE A 117 -18.39 -16.64 0.21
N THR A 118 -19.54 -15.97 0.27
CA THR A 118 -19.78 -14.83 1.17
C THR A 118 -19.62 -15.17 2.65
N THR A 119 -20.01 -16.36 3.06
CA THR A 119 -19.85 -16.84 4.45
C THR A 119 -18.38 -17.05 4.77
N GLY A 120 -17.65 -17.73 3.87
CA GLY A 120 -16.21 -17.94 4.02
C GLY A 120 -15.41 -16.67 4.06
N LEU A 121 -15.72 -15.68 3.20
CA LEU A 121 -15.06 -14.38 3.19
C LEU A 121 -15.29 -13.60 4.50
N LYS A 122 -16.51 -13.62 5.02
CA LYS A 122 -16.83 -12.95 6.29
C LYS A 122 -16.03 -13.55 7.45
N GLU A 123 -15.94 -14.87 7.50
CA GLU A 123 -15.16 -15.59 8.52
C GLU A 123 -13.66 -15.30 8.36
N GLU A 124 -13.13 -15.34 7.12
CA GLU A 124 -11.73 -15.05 6.83
C GLU A 124 -11.36 -13.62 7.25
N ARG A 125 -12.19 -12.62 6.97
CA ARG A 125 -11.96 -11.24 7.42
C ARG A 125 -11.90 -11.12 8.94
N GLN A 126 -12.74 -11.84 9.67
CA GLN A 126 -12.69 -11.83 11.14
C GLN A 126 -11.39 -12.41 11.67
N ILE A 127 -10.96 -13.55 11.11
CA ILE A 127 -9.69 -14.20 11.48
C ILE A 127 -8.49 -13.30 11.16
N LEU A 128 -8.49 -12.68 9.97
CA LEU A 128 -7.36 -11.89 9.48
C LEU A 128 -7.32 -10.45 10.00
N ASN A 129 -8.37 -9.97 10.66
CA ASN A 129 -8.49 -8.57 11.06
C ASN A 129 -7.30 -8.09 11.91
N SER A 130 -6.85 -8.89 12.86
CA SER A 130 -5.73 -8.54 13.74
C SER A 130 -4.37 -8.56 13.03
N VAL A 131 -4.19 -9.42 12.01
CA VAL A 131 -2.99 -9.42 11.16
C VAL A 131 -3.00 -8.20 10.25
N ARG A 132 -4.16 -7.86 9.70
CA ARG A 132 -4.34 -6.66 8.88
C ARG A 132 -3.92 -5.38 9.62
N HIS A 133 -4.26 -5.26 10.91
CA HIS A 133 -3.85 -4.11 11.74
C HIS A 133 -2.34 -4.08 12.07
N LYS A 134 -1.66 -5.22 11.99
CA LYS A 134 -0.21 -5.32 12.21
C LYS A 134 0.59 -5.24 10.89
N ALA A 135 -0.10 -5.16 9.75
CA ALA A 135 0.56 -5.14 8.45
C ALA A 135 1.27 -3.81 8.21
N ASP A 136 2.51 -3.88 7.72
CA ASP A 136 3.30 -2.72 7.31
C ASP A 136 2.81 -2.17 5.96
N PHE A 137 2.22 -3.05 5.13
CA PHE A 137 1.63 -2.70 3.84
C PHE A 137 0.31 -3.42 3.64
N ILE A 138 -0.73 -2.65 3.32
CA ILE A 138 -2.01 -3.17 2.84
C ILE A 138 -2.11 -2.84 1.36
N ILE A 139 -2.20 -3.88 0.52
CA ILE A 139 -2.31 -3.72 -0.93
C ILE A 139 -3.74 -4.11 -1.36
N ASP A 140 -4.55 -3.10 -1.67
CA ASP A 140 -5.88 -3.30 -2.23
C ASP A 140 -5.80 -3.57 -3.73
N THR A 141 -6.12 -4.80 -4.12
CA THR A 141 -6.11 -5.25 -5.51
C THR A 141 -7.47 -5.19 -6.20
N THR A 142 -8.47 -4.53 -5.60
CA THR A 142 -9.86 -4.48 -6.11
C THR A 142 -9.93 -4.07 -7.57
N ASN A 143 -9.26 -2.98 -7.94
CA ASN A 143 -9.24 -2.43 -9.29
C ASN A 143 -7.86 -2.54 -9.95
N MET A 144 -6.95 -3.34 -9.39
CA MET A 144 -5.57 -3.40 -9.85
C MET A 144 -5.38 -4.50 -10.89
N LYS A 145 -4.80 -4.14 -12.04
CA LYS A 145 -4.33 -5.11 -13.05
C LYS A 145 -3.01 -5.73 -12.58
N THR A 146 -2.72 -6.95 -13.02
CA THR A 146 -1.45 -7.64 -12.68
C THR A 146 -0.21 -6.81 -13.03
N ALA A 147 -0.22 -6.09 -14.15
CA ALA A 147 0.89 -5.23 -14.54
C ALA A 147 1.10 -4.07 -13.58
N SER A 148 0.02 -3.41 -13.14
CA SER A 148 0.06 -2.32 -12.17
C SER A 148 0.53 -2.80 -10.79
N LEU A 149 0.14 -4.01 -10.39
CA LEU A 149 0.63 -4.63 -9.16
C LEU A 149 2.15 -4.89 -9.23
N LYS A 150 2.65 -5.42 -10.35
CA LYS A 150 4.09 -5.64 -10.55
C LYS A 150 4.87 -4.33 -10.47
N GLU A 151 4.38 -3.27 -11.12
CA GLU A 151 5.01 -1.95 -11.10
C GLU A 151 5.02 -1.35 -9.69
N TYR A 152 3.89 -1.42 -8.98
CA TYR A 152 3.79 -1.00 -7.58
C TYR A 152 4.81 -1.71 -6.70
N LEU A 153 4.88 -3.04 -6.77
CA LEU A 153 5.83 -3.84 -6.00
C LEU A 153 7.29 -3.49 -6.36
N LYS A 154 7.57 -3.31 -7.65
CA LYS A 154 8.90 -2.91 -8.11
C LYS A 154 9.32 -1.56 -7.54
N THR A 155 8.46 -0.57 -7.61
CA THR A 155 8.72 0.76 -7.03
C THR A 155 8.95 0.67 -5.53
N ARG A 156 8.19 -0.18 -4.84
CA ARG A 156 8.19 -0.26 -3.37
C ARG A 156 9.32 -1.12 -2.81
N PHE A 157 9.65 -2.24 -3.47
CA PHE A 157 10.56 -3.25 -2.91
C PHE A 157 11.90 -3.34 -3.64
N THR A 158 12.13 -2.58 -4.76
CA THR A 158 13.43 -2.52 -5.43
C THR A 158 14.32 -1.43 -4.81
N GLN A 159 13.76 -0.37 -4.24
CA GLN A 159 14.55 0.63 -3.53
C GLN A 159 15.07 0.04 -2.23
N VAL A 160 16.37 0.04 -2.08
CA VAL A 160 17.08 -0.29 -0.83
C VAL A 160 16.90 0.92 0.08
N ASP A 161 15.84 0.95 0.85
CA ASP A 161 15.71 1.93 1.92
C ASP A 161 16.47 1.44 3.15
N GLU A 162 17.61 2.06 3.39
CA GLU A 162 18.33 2.03 4.68
C GLU A 162 17.54 2.87 5.71
N GLY A 163 16.34 2.43 6.08
CA GLY A 163 15.52 3.21 7.00
C GLY A 163 14.59 2.32 7.83
N HIS A 164 14.96 2.07 9.07
CA HIS A 164 14.05 1.64 10.10
C HIS A 164 13.16 2.84 10.45
N GLY A 165 11.90 2.83 10.03
CA GLY A 165 10.96 3.91 10.28
C GLY A 165 9.53 3.53 9.94
N MET A 166 8.59 4.32 10.43
CA MET A 166 7.17 4.21 10.12
C MET A 166 6.93 4.30 8.60
N SER A 167 6.08 3.42 8.05
CA SER A 167 5.63 3.50 6.66
C SER A 167 4.54 4.54 6.51
N ILE A 168 4.73 5.54 5.65
CA ILE A 168 3.73 6.58 5.39
C ILE A 168 3.07 6.30 4.04
N THR A 169 1.73 6.28 4.01
CA THR A 169 0.96 6.17 2.75
C THR A 169 0.11 7.41 2.57
N VAL A 170 0.33 8.12 1.47
CA VAL A 170 -0.50 9.29 1.10
C VAL A 170 -1.55 8.84 0.10
N VAL A 171 -2.84 9.01 0.45
CA VAL A 171 -3.96 8.54 -0.39
C VAL A 171 -4.76 9.72 -0.90
N SER A 172 -4.82 9.93 -2.23
CA SER A 172 -5.80 10.86 -2.78
C SER A 172 -7.15 10.17 -3.03
N PHE A 173 -8.25 10.85 -2.68
CA PHE A 173 -9.59 10.28 -2.84
C PHE A 173 -10.64 11.33 -3.21
N GLY A 174 -11.81 10.84 -3.65
CA GLY A 174 -13.01 11.64 -3.90
C GLY A 174 -14.08 11.44 -2.86
N PHE A 175 -14.52 12.50 -2.18
CA PHE A 175 -15.60 12.43 -1.18
C PHE A 175 -16.87 11.78 -1.72
N LYS A 176 -17.18 11.92 -3.02
CA LYS A 176 -18.33 11.25 -3.64
C LYS A 176 -18.26 9.73 -3.61
N TYR A 177 -17.09 9.16 -3.38
CA TYR A 177 -16.86 7.71 -3.28
C TYR A 177 -16.64 7.22 -1.84
N GLY A 178 -16.88 8.09 -0.84
CA GLY A 178 -16.68 7.79 0.57
C GLY A 178 -15.24 8.00 1.04
N LEU A 179 -15.06 8.05 2.35
CA LEU A 179 -13.76 8.17 3.01
C LEU A 179 -12.97 6.87 2.87
N PRO A 180 -11.64 6.91 2.76
CA PRO A 180 -10.79 5.74 2.98
C PRO A 180 -10.95 5.27 4.43
N LEU A 181 -11.32 4.01 4.63
CA LEU A 181 -11.60 3.46 5.97
C LEU A 181 -10.33 3.27 6.81
N ASP A 182 -9.21 3.15 6.14
CA ASP A 182 -7.90 2.89 6.75
C ASP A 182 -7.12 4.19 7.03
N ALA A 183 -7.69 5.36 6.71
CA ALA A 183 -7.00 6.63 6.91
C ALA A 183 -6.93 7.01 8.39
N ASP A 184 -5.73 7.28 8.88
CA ASP A 184 -5.50 7.83 10.21
C ASP A 184 -5.82 9.33 10.26
N MET A 185 -5.60 10.03 9.13
CA MET A 185 -5.84 11.46 9.01
C MET A 185 -6.47 11.77 7.65
N VAL A 186 -7.45 12.68 7.64
CA VAL A 186 -8.16 13.09 6.43
C VAL A 186 -8.12 14.60 6.30
N TRP A 187 -7.65 15.06 5.13
CA TRP A 187 -7.64 16.46 4.73
C TRP A 187 -8.67 16.72 3.64
N ASP A 188 -9.49 17.76 3.82
CA ASP A 188 -10.45 18.22 2.82
C ASP A 188 -9.88 19.43 2.06
N VAL A 189 -9.58 19.23 0.77
CA VAL A 189 -9.04 20.26 -0.11
C VAL A 189 -10.07 20.80 -1.11
N ARG A 190 -11.37 20.67 -0.83
CA ARG A 190 -12.44 21.18 -1.72
C ARG A 190 -12.53 22.70 -1.82
N PHE A 191 -11.98 23.41 -0.85
CA PHE A 191 -11.91 24.87 -0.86
C PHE A 191 -10.84 25.43 -1.82
N LEU A 192 -9.86 24.62 -2.24
CA LEU A 192 -8.85 25.03 -3.20
C LEU A 192 -9.45 25.28 -4.58
N PRO A 193 -8.80 26.11 -5.44
CA PRO A 193 -9.24 26.40 -6.80
C PRO A 193 -9.53 25.12 -7.58
N ASN A 194 -10.65 25.10 -8.31
CA ASN A 194 -11.16 23.87 -8.92
C ASN A 194 -10.89 23.85 -10.44
N PRO A 195 -9.92 23.04 -10.94
CA PRO A 195 -9.61 22.94 -12.35
C PRO A 195 -10.77 22.44 -13.23
N PHE A 196 -11.75 21.77 -12.64
CA PHE A 196 -12.91 21.21 -13.36
C PHE A 196 -13.67 22.29 -14.17
N TYR A 197 -13.68 23.53 -13.73
CA TYR A 197 -14.36 24.63 -14.42
C TYR A 197 -13.59 25.15 -15.65
N ILE A 198 -12.35 24.73 -15.84
CA ILE A 198 -11.54 25.06 -17.02
C ILE A 198 -11.70 23.92 -18.02
N PRO A 199 -12.26 24.17 -19.24
CA PRO A 199 -12.54 23.11 -20.22
C PRO A 199 -11.32 22.22 -20.54
N GLU A 200 -10.13 22.84 -20.65
CA GLU A 200 -8.86 22.18 -20.98
C GLU A 200 -8.34 21.27 -19.86
N PHE A 201 -8.79 21.47 -18.62
CA PHE A 201 -8.33 20.72 -17.45
C PHE A 201 -9.35 19.70 -16.94
N ARG A 202 -10.59 19.79 -17.42
CA ARG A 202 -11.74 19.02 -16.90
C ARG A 202 -11.49 17.51 -16.86
N HIS A 203 -10.82 16.99 -17.87
CA HIS A 203 -10.59 15.55 -18.04
C HIS A 203 -9.14 15.15 -17.77
N LYS A 204 -8.29 16.06 -17.34
CA LYS A 204 -6.89 15.84 -16.97
C LYS A 204 -6.77 15.64 -15.46
N THR A 205 -5.76 14.91 -15.02
CA THR A 205 -5.54 14.66 -13.59
C THR A 205 -4.67 15.75 -12.95
N GLY A 206 -4.62 15.80 -11.62
CA GLY A 206 -3.72 16.66 -10.86
C GLY A 206 -2.22 16.35 -11.07
N ARG A 207 -1.88 15.24 -11.71
CA ARG A 207 -0.50 14.88 -12.10
C ARG A 207 -0.05 15.59 -13.38
N VAL A 208 -0.99 16.08 -14.20
CA VAL A 208 -0.64 16.84 -15.40
C VAL A 208 -0.08 18.19 -14.97
N LYS A 209 1.11 18.53 -15.48
CA LYS A 209 1.88 19.72 -15.10
C LYS A 209 1.04 21.01 -15.13
N ALA A 210 0.31 21.26 -16.21
CA ALA A 210 -0.53 22.46 -16.34
C ALA A 210 -1.66 22.53 -15.29
N VAL A 211 -2.26 21.39 -14.92
CA VAL A 211 -3.29 21.30 -13.86
C VAL A 211 -2.67 21.54 -12.49
N ASN A 212 -1.51 20.93 -12.25
CA ASN A 212 -0.77 21.10 -11.01
C ASN A 212 -0.33 22.57 -10.81
N GLU A 213 0.31 23.16 -11.81
CA GLU A 213 0.72 24.57 -11.82
C GLU A 213 -0.48 25.51 -11.59
N TYR A 214 -1.62 25.24 -12.21
CA TYR A 214 -2.83 26.02 -11.98
C TYR A 214 -3.28 25.98 -10.51
N ILE A 215 -3.33 24.80 -9.89
CA ILE A 215 -3.73 24.65 -8.48
C ILE A 215 -2.74 25.40 -7.57
N HIS A 216 -1.45 25.30 -7.84
CA HIS A 216 -0.38 25.94 -7.05
C HIS A 216 -0.20 27.43 -7.34
N SER A 217 -0.80 28.00 -8.37
CA SER A 217 -0.69 29.43 -8.69
C SER A 217 -1.44 30.35 -7.73
N PHE A 218 -2.23 29.80 -6.80
CA PHE A 218 -3.04 30.57 -5.87
C PHE A 218 -2.41 30.60 -4.47
N GLU A 219 -2.37 31.78 -3.88
CA GLU A 219 -1.80 32.02 -2.54
C GLU A 219 -2.41 31.10 -1.47
N VAL A 220 -3.74 30.89 -1.50
CA VAL A 220 -4.44 30.00 -0.56
C VAL A 220 -3.93 28.55 -0.65
N THR A 221 -3.46 28.12 -1.81
CA THR A 221 -2.91 26.76 -1.97
C THR A 221 -1.54 26.63 -1.31
N GLU A 222 -0.69 27.64 -1.48
CA GLU A 222 0.63 27.66 -0.85
C GLU A 222 0.53 27.83 0.67
N GLU A 223 -0.38 28.67 1.16
CA GLU A 223 -0.65 28.84 2.58
C GLU A 223 -1.15 27.52 3.19
N PHE A 224 -2.13 26.87 2.56
CA PHE A 224 -2.60 25.56 2.99
C PHE A 224 -1.48 24.51 3.00
N LYS A 225 -0.65 24.47 1.95
CA LYS A 225 0.45 23.52 1.84
C LYS A 225 1.43 23.66 3.00
N ASN A 226 1.76 24.89 3.40
CA ASN A 226 2.64 25.14 4.53
C ASN A 226 2.05 24.55 5.84
N HIS A 227 0.79 24.86 6.16
CA HIS A 227 0.12 24.31 7.35
C HIS A 227 0.00 22.77 7.30
N TYR A 228 -0.26 22.25 6.11
CA TYR A 228 -0.40 20.82 5.88
C TYR A 228 0.92 20.09 6.14
N PHE A 229 2.03 20.58 5.59
CA PHE A 229 3.35 20.02 5.77
C PHE A 229 3.85 20.19 7.21
N ASP A 230 3.71 21.36 7.82
CA ASP A 230 4.09 21.59 9.21
C ASP A 230 3.39 20.62 10.18
N THR A 231 2.10 20.37 9.94
CA THR A 231 1.34 19.41 10.76
C THR A 231 1.88 17.99 10.62
N ILE A 232 2.12 17.53 9.39
CA ILE A 232 2.65 16.19 9.14
C ILE A 232 4.08 16.06 9.68
N ASP A 233 4.93 17.06 9.48
CA ASP A 233 6.30 17.11 9.99
C ASP A 233 6.36 17.05 11.51
N PHE A 234 5.38 17.62 12.18
CA PHE A 234 5.24 17.51 13.64
C PHE A 234 4.76 16.12 14.06
N LEU A 235 3.81 15.54 13.35
CA LEU A 235 3.18 14.29 13.77
C LEU A 235 4.06 13.06 13.52
N VAL A 236 4.76 12.99 12.38
CA VAL A 236 5.52 11.81 11.97
C VAL A 236 6.53 11.37 13.04
N PRO A 237 7.46 12.22 13.53
CA PRO A 237 8.43 11.79 14.53
C PRO A 237 7.77 11.39 15.87
N ASN A 238 6.65 12.02 16.24
CA ASN A 238 5.93 11.68 17.46
C ASN A 238 5.24 10.30 17.34
N TYR A 239 4.70 9.97 16.18
CA TYR A 239 4.12 8.65 15.93
C TYR A 239 5.19 7.55 15.85
N GLU A 240 6.35 7.83 15.29
CA GLU A 240 7.49 6.90 15.32
C GLU A 240 7.95 6.62 16.74
N GLN A 241 8.02 7.66 17.59
CA GLN A 241 8.39 7.52 19.00
C GLN A 241 7.35 6.69 19.79
N GLU A 242 6.06 6.79 19.44
CA GLU A 242 5.00 5.96 20.03
C GLU A 242 5.08 4.50 19.56
N GLY A 243 5.82 4.20 18.51
CA GLY A 243 5.96 2.86 17.93
C GLY A 243 4.92 2.53 16.87
N LYS A 244 4.28 3.55 16.26
CA LYS A 244 3.38 3.37 15.13
C LYS A 244 4.16 2.89 13.91
N SER A 245 3.75 1.75 13.33
CA SER A 245 4.42 1.13 12.18
C SER A 245 3.94 1.68 10.83
N GLN A 246 2.71 2.23 10.80
CA GLN A 246 2.07 2.73 9.58
C GLN A 246 1.32 4.04 9.86
N PHE A 247 1.38 5.00 8.93
CA PHE A 247 0.61 6.25 8.98
C PHE A 247 -0.03 6.53 7.62
N ILE A 248 -1.36 6.56 7.57
CA ILE A 248 -2.13 6.77 6.34
C ILE A 248 -2.74 8.16 6.35
N VAL A 249 -2.27 9.02 5.45
CA VAL A 249 -2.75 10.40 5.26
C VAL A 249 -3.60 10.47 4.01
N ALA A 250 -4.89 10.70 4.16
CA ALA A 250 -5.83 10.81 3.06
C ALA A 250 -6.13 12.28 2.72
N VAL A 251 -6.09 12.61 1.43
CA VAL A 251 -6.41 13.95 0.91
C VAL A 251 -7.60 13.85 -0.03
N GLY A 252 -8.69 14.56 0.27
CA GLY A 252 -9.96 14.45 -0.44
C GLY A 252 -10.38 15.72 -1.18
N CYS A 253 -10.78 15.56 -2.45
CA CYS A 253 -11.57 16.57 -3.16
C CYS A 253 -12.90 15.96 -3.62
N THR A 254 -13.74 16.67 -4.36
CA THR A 254 -15.05 16.18 -4.76
C THR A 254 -14.98 14.86 -5.54
N GLY A 255 -14.15 14.81 -6.58
CA GLY A 255 -14.03 13.67 -7.50
C GLY A 255 -12.78 12.82 -7.35
N GLY A 256 -11.79 13.25 -6.58
CA GLY A 256 -10.53 12.51 -6.41
C GLY A 256 -9.58 12.58 -7.62
N MET A 257 -9.73 13.56 -8.52
CA MET A 257 -9.00 13.60 -9.79
C MET A 257 -7.99 14.74 -9.90
N HIS A 258 -8.29 15.95 -9.36
CA HIS A 258 -7.47 17.14 -9.54
C HIS A 258 -6.75 17.57 -8.26
N ARG A 259 -7.45 18.33 -7.37
CA ARG A 259 -6.88 18.97 -6.18
C ARG A 259 -6.28 17.99 -5.18
N SER A 260 -7.02 16.90 -4.89
CA SER A 260 -6.52 15.84 -3.99
C SER A 260 -5.28 15.13 -4.55
N VAL A 261 -5.23 14.90 -5.86
CA VAL A 261 -4.07 14.30 -6.52
C VAL A 261 -2.87 15.22 -6.44
N ALA A 262 -3.02 16.52 -6.78
CA ALA A 262 -1.93 17.49 -6.71
C ALA A 262 -1.37 17.63 -5.29
N MET A 263 -2.25 17.72 -4.27
CA MET A 263 -1.82 17.83 -2.87
C MET A 263 -1.19 16.56 -2.33
N ALA A 264 -1.66 15.37 -2.75
CA ALA A 264 -1.06 14.11 -2.37
C ALA A 264 0.35 13.94 -2.96
N GLU A 265 0.54 14.30 -4.24
CA GLU A 265 1.87 14.29 -4.88
C GLU A 265 2.82 15.31 -4.22
N SER A 266 2.32 16.47 -3.81
CA SER A 266 3.13 17.47 -3.11
C SER A 266 3.61 16.99 -1.75
N LEU A 267 2.72 16.34 -0.96
CA LEU A 267 3.11 15.75 0.32
C LEU A 267 4.06 14.56 0.13
N TYR A 268 3.79 13.71 -0.86
CA TYR A 268 4.67 12.59 -1.19
C TYR A 268 6.10 13.07 -1.46
N SER A 269 6.26 14.08 -2.33
CA SER A 269 7.56 14.66 -2.66
C SER A 269 8.25 15.26 -1.44
N HIS A 270 7.51 16.01 -0.61
CA HIS A 270 8.02 16.62 0.62
C HIS A 270 8.56 15.57 1.61
N LEU A 271 7.82 14.49 1.83
CA LEU A 271 8.24 13.42 2.74
C LEU A 271 9.40 12.60 2.17
N LEU A 272 9.43 12.39 0.85
CA LEU A 272 10.52 11.70 0.17
C LEU A 272 11.83 12.49 0.30
N GLU A 273 11.80 13.82 0.09
CA GLU A 273 12.96 14.72 0.27
C GLU A 273 13.50 14.70 1.71
N LYS A 274 12.64 14.48 2.69
CA LYS A 274 13.03 14.32 4.10
C LYS A 274 13.54 12.92 4.46
N GLY A 275 13.58 12.01 3.50
CA GLY A 275 14.09 10.66 3.68
C GLY A 275 13.10 9.69 4.35
N TYR A 276 11.82 10.04 4.44
CA TYR A 276 10.81 9.14 4.99
C TYR A 276 10.44 8.03 4.00
N ARG A 277 10.09 6.89 4.54
CA ARG A 277 9.54 5.76 3.78
C ARG A 277 8.09 6.04 3.41
N VAL A 278 7.87 6.62 2.24
CA VAL A 278 6.56 7.11 1.80
C VAL A 278 6.13 6.48 0.48
N SER A 279 4.82 6.26 0.34
CA SER A 279 4.16 5.87 -0.91
C SER A 279 2.95 6.76 -1.17
N VAL A 280 2.56 6.89 -2.44
CA VAL A 280 1.37 7.63 -2.84
C VAL A 280 0.42 6.72 -3.62
N GLU A 281 -0.89 6.83 -3.31
CA GLU A 281 -1.96 6.10 -3.98
C GLU A 281 -3.07 7.06 -4.40
N HIS A 282 -3.59 6.87 -5.62
CA HIS A 282 -4.71 7.65 -6.15
C HIS A 282 -5.94 6.75 -6.30
N ARG A 283 -6.67 6.54 -5.18
CA ARG A 283 -7.79 5.58 -5.10
C ARG A 283 -8.87 5.79 -6.16
N ASP A 284 -9.23 7.03 -6.44
CA ASP A 284 -10.40 7.36 -7.26
C ASP A 284 -10.05 8.12 -8.56
N MET A 285 -8.78 8.36 -8.85
CA MET A 285 -8.34 9.17 -10.00
C MET A 285 -8.88 8.62 -11.31
N MET A 286 -8.80 7.31 -11.52
CA MET A 286 -9.23 6.64 -12.75
C MET A 286 -10.74 6.33 -12.82
N LYS A 287 -11.52 6.60 -11.75
CA LYS A 287 -12.98 6.42 -11.75
C LYS A 287 -13.74 7.54 -12.48
N ASN A 288 -13.03 8.59 -12.86
CA ASN A 288 -13.55 9.69 -13.67
C ASN A 288 -13.09 9.46 -15.10
N ASN A 289 -13.88 9.88 -16.10
CA ASN A 289 -13.49 9.79 -17.51
C ASN A 289 -12.23 10.63 -17.76
N VAL A 290 -11.07 10.01 -17.60
CA VAL A 290 -9.75 10.60 -17.79
C VAL A 290 -9.34 10.37 -19.24
N GLU A 291 -8.95 11.44 -19.97
CA GLU A 291 -8.26 11.30 -21.25
C GLU A 291 -6.86 10.72 -20.96
N GLU A 292 -6.51 9.61 -21.66
CA GLU A 292 -5.21 8.92 -21.52
C GLU A 292 -4.08 9.72 -22.18
N ASP A 293 -3.72 10.88 -21.64
CA ASP A 293 -2.45 11.55 -21.95
C ASP A 293 -1.41 11.27 -20.83
N PHE A 294 -1.31 10.00 -20.44
CA PHE A 294 -0.33 9.58 -19.43
C PHE A 294 0.95 9.10 -20.12
N ASN A 295 1.95 9.96 -20.23
CA ASN A 295 3.31 9.57 -20.60
C ASN A 295 4.12 9.25 -19.33
N PRO A 296 4.41 7.97 -19.03
CA PRO A 296 5.12 7.60 -17.80
C PRO A 296 6.60 8.04 -17.78
N HIS A 297 7.11 8.62 -18.85
CA HIS A 297 8.52 9.01 -18.99
C HIS A 297 8.84 10.47 -18.63
N GLU A 298 7.87 11.33 -18.32
CA GLU A 298 8.14 12.73 -17.96
C GLU A 298 8.55 12.99 -16.51
N ILE A 299 8.53 11.96 -15.65
CA ILE A 299 8.89 12.10 -14.22
C ILE A 299 10.41 12.16 -13.96
N LYS A 300 11.26 11.89 -14.98
CA LYS A 300 12.72 11.78 -14.81
C LYS A 300 13.53 13.09 -14.87
N THR A 301 12.92 14.25 -15.02
CA THR A 301 13.66 15.49 -15.29
C THR A 301 13.45 16.64 -14.28
N LEU A 302 13.02 16.35 -13.06
CA LEU A 302 12.99 17.37 -11.99
C LEU A 302 14.01 17.13 -10.87
N GLY A 303 15.08 16.40 -11.17
CA GLY A 303 16.22 16.20 -10.29
C GLY A 303 17.54 16.45 -11.03
N ASN A 304 17.91 17.71 -11.21
CA ASN A 304 19.27 18.21 -11.38
C ASN A 304 19.36 19.57 -10.69
#